data_b80dcf639c8e9808c4059bc79dcac6fc
#
_entry.id   b80dcf639c8e9808c4059bc79dcac6fc
#
_cell.length_a   1.000
_cell.length_b   1.000
_cell.length_c   1.000
_cell.angle_alpha   90.00
_cell.angle_beta   90.00
_cell.angle_gamma   90.00
#
_symmetry.space_group_name_H-M   'P 1'
#
loop_
_entity.id
_entity.type
_entity.pdbx_description
1 polymer ?
#
loop_
_entity_poly.entity_id
_entity_poly.type
_entity_poly.pdbx_seq_one_letter_code
_entity_poly.pdbx_strand_id
1 'polypeptide(L)'
;MSKSFSNSYKEAGVDITAGYRSVEMMKQHIAKTMVFGNTSDVGGFGGLMELDTEGMEKPVLVSGTDGVGTKLKMAFLLDKHDTVGIDCVAMCVNDIICVGAKPLCFLDYIACGKNNPEKIAMIVKGVADGCVQSESALVGGETAEMPGFYQEDEYDLAGFAVGIVDKKNVLDKNNVKEGDVIIALPSSGVHSNGFSLVRKVFDVESADISKPVSELGGKSIGEVLLTPTKIYVKPVLALLKEVKVKSIAHITGGGFYENIPRSLPEGLGAVIKREDIKVLPIFDLIAKEGNIPERDMFNTFNMGVGMTIIVSKDDIDKTIKVLKENGEDAYVLGTISKSDEGVEIC
;
A
#
# COMPACT_ATOMS: atom_id res chain seq x y z
N MET A 1 2.35 9.01 -35.71
CA MET A 1 1.22 9.96 -35.60
C MET A 1 1.76 11.36 -35.50
N SER A 2 1.18 12.38 -36.19
CA SER A 2 1.55 13.77 -35.99
C SER A 2 1.17 14.18 -34.57
N LYS A 3 2.15 14.69 -33.78
CA LYS A 3 1.87 15.19 -32.43
C LYS A 3 0.95 16.40 -32.53
N SER A 4 -0.18 16.37 -31.83
CA SER A 4 -1.09 17.51 -31.73
C SER A 4 -0.48 18.60 -30.85
N PHE A 5 -0.84 19.86 -31.10
CA PHE A 5 -0.51 20.98 -30.23
C PHE A 5 -1.61 22.02 -30.26
N SER A 6 -1.72 22.83 -29.21
CA SER A 6 -2.67 23.95 -29.14
C SER A 6 -2.04 25.09 -28.34
N ASN A 7 -1.80 26.22 -29.02
CA ASN A 7 -1.23 27.40 -28.35
C ASN A 7 -2.24 27.99 -27.33
N SER A 8 -3.53 28.07 -27.70
CA SER A 8 -4.56 28.57 -26.78
C SER A 8 -4.70 27.72 -25.54
N TYR A 9 -4.52 26.39 -25.65
CA TYR A 9 -4.60 25.48 -24.51
C TYR A 9 -3.36 25.61 -23.62
N LYS A 10 -2.19 25.82 -24.22
CA LYS A 10 -0.95 26.12 -23.51
C LYS A 10 -1.01 27.46 -22.76
N GLU A 11 -1.60 28.49 -23.38
CA GLU A 11 -1.86 29.79 -22.72
C GLU A 11 -2.84 29.67 -21.55
N ALA A 12 -3.73 28.68 -21.58
CA ALA A 12 -4.62 28.31 -20.47
C ALA A 12 -3.96 27.44 -19.40
N GLY A 13 -2.65 27.12 -19.52
CA GLY A 13 -1.87 26.39 -18.53
C GLY A 13 -1.72 24.90 -18.78
N VAL A 14 -2.20 24.36 -19.93
CA VAL A 14 -2.12 22.91 -20.26
C VAL A 14 -1.18 22.68 -21.45
N ASP A 15 -0.05 21.99 -21.22
CA ASP A 15 0.92 21.69 -22.28
C ASP A 15 0.81 20.24 -22.78
N ILE A 16 0.05 20.06 -23.88
CA ILE A 16 -0.13 18.75 -24.54
C ILE A 16 1.23 18.13 -24.92
N THR A 17 2.23 18.93 -25.29
CA THR A 17 3.54 18.40 -25.70
C THR A 17 4.32 17.83 -24.53
N ALA A 18 4.17 18.38 -23.33
CA ALA A 18 4.69 17.81 -22.08
C ALA A 18 4.03 16.46 -21.80
N GLY A 19 2.70 16.33 -21.99
CA GLY A 19 1.98 15.06 -21.88
C GLY A 19 2.56 13.96 -22.79
N TYR A 20 2.79 14.25 -24.07
CA TYR A 20 3.43 13.27 -24.98
C TYR A 20 4.85 12.88 -24.55
N ARG A 21 5.62 13.80 -24.00
CA ARG A 21 6.97 13.52 -23.49
C ARG A 21 6.90 12.64 -22.25
N SER A 22 5.99 12.91 -21.32
CA SER A 22 5.75 12.07 -20.14
C SER A 22 5.46 10.63 -20.54
N VAL A 23 4.51 10.41 -21.47
CA VAL A 23 4.16 9.08 -21.96
C VAL A 23 5.36 8.36 -22.58
N GLU A 24 6.19 9.05 -23.36
CA GLU A 24 7.38 8.43 -23.96
C GLU A 24 8.40 7.99 -22.90
N MET A 25 8.61 8.81 -21.87
CA MET A 25 9.53 8.49 -20.76
C MET A 25 9.02 7.35 -19.88
N MET A 26 7.69 7.20 -19.72
CA MET A 26 7.09 6.15 -18.90
C MET A 26 7.15 4.75 -19.55
N LYS A 27 7.17 4.64 -20.88
CA LYS A 27 7.09 3.37 -21.62
C LYS A 27 8.05 2.30 -21.13
N GLN A 28 9.31 2.67 -20.87
CA GLN A 28 10.33 1.72 -20.39
C GLN A 28 10.02 1.14 -19.00
N HIS A 29 9.30 1.89 -18.16
CA HIS A 29 8.91 1.43 -16.82
C HIS A 29 7.69 0.53 -16.91
N ILE A 30 6.67 0.93 -17.68
CA ILE A 30 5.44 0.16 -17.90
C ILE A 30 5.77 -1.18 -18.56
N ALA A 31 6.69 -1.21 -19.52
CA ALA A 31 7.11 -2.44 -20.21
C ALA A 31 7.56 -3.57 -19.27
N LYS A 32 8.10 -3.25 -18.08
CA LYS A 32 8.50 -4.25 -17.09
C LYS A 32 7.31 -5.03 -16.51
N THR A 33 6.11 -4.46 -16.56
CA THR A 33 4.88 -5.06 -16.03
C THR A 33 4.09 -5.85 -17.06
N MET A 34 4.43 -5.76 -18.35
CA MET A 34 3.69 -6.42 -19.43
C MET A 34 3.73 -7.94 -19.37
N VAL A 35 4.74 -8.50 -18.70
CA VAL A 35 4.89 -9.96 -18.51
C VAL A 35 3.78 -10.58 -17.64
N PHE A 36 2.97 -9.75 -16.97
CA PHE A 36 1.89 -10.20 -16.09
C PHE A 36 0.51 -10.28 -16.78
N GLY A 37 0.47 -10.40 -18.09
CA GLY A 37 -0.78 -10.64 -18.85
C GLY A 37 -1.37 -9.42 -19.54
N ASN A 38 -0.66 -8.29 -19.59
CA ASN A 38 -1.06 -7.14 -20.38
C ASN A 38 -0.97 -7.46 -21.88
N THR A 39 -2.06 -7.20 -22.61
CA THR A 39 -2.16 -7.39 -24.06
C THR A 39 -2.37 -6.07 -24.82
N SER A 40 -2.37 -4.94 -24.11
CA SER A 40 -2.60 -3.62 -24.70
C SER A 40 -1.31 -2.81 -24.87
N ASP A 41 -1.26 -2.00 -25.92
CA ASP A 41 -0.25 -0.96 -26.07
C ASP A 41 -0.57 0.26 -25.20
N VAL A 42 0.47 0.91 -24.67
CA VAL A 42 0.33 2.17 -23.94
C VAL A 42 -0.19 3.28 -24.85
N GLY A 43 -1.27 3.94 -24.43
CA GLY A 43 -1.89 5.06 -25.16
C GLY A 43 -3.15 4.69 -25.96
N GLY A 44 -3.70 3.48 -25.77
CA GLY A 44 -5.04 3.09 -26.22
C GLY A 44 -6.14 3.70 -25.34
N PHE A 45 -7.42 3.47 -25.73
CA PHE A 45 -8.57 3.94 -24.94
C PHE A 45 -8.83 3.14 -23.66
N GLY A 46 -8.27 1.94 -23.54
CA GLY A 46 -8.44 1.09 -22.35
C GLY A 46 -7.33 0.05 -22.27
N GLY A 47 -7.05 -0.37 -21.03
CA GLY A 47 -6.14 -1.47 -20.75
C GLY A 47 -6.81 -2.81 -21.03
N LEU A 48 -6.12 -3.68 -21.79
CA LEU A 48 -6.59 -5.03 -22.10
C LEU A 48 -5.75 -6.03 -21.31
N MET A 49 -6.42 -7.00 -20.71
CA MET A 49 -5.77 -8.07 -19.98
C MET A 49 -6.44 -9.41 -20.29
N GLU A 50 -5.66 -10.41 -20.65
CA GLU A 50 -6.15 -11.76 -20.79
C GLU A 50 -6.29 -12.39 -19.39
N LEU A 51 -7.48 -12.97 -19.13
CA LEU A 51 -7.76 -13.61 -17.85
C LEU A 51 -7.44 -15.10 -17.95
N ASP A 52 -6.48 -15.54 -17.13
CA ASP A 52 -6.28 -16.96 -16.86
C ASP A 52 -7.25 -17.39 -15.75
N THR A 53 -8.22 -18.20 -16.11
CA THR A 53 -9.22 -18.79 -15.20
C THR A 53 -9.07 -20.30 -15.09
N GLU A 54 -7.95 -20.86 -15.56
CA GLU A 54 -7.71 -22.30 -15.50
C GLU A 54 -7.76 -22.81 -14.05
N GLY A 55 -8.49 -23.89 -13.81
CA GLY A 55 -8.69 -24.48 -12.49
C GLY A 55 -9.69 -23.75 -11.58
N MET A 56 -10.29 -22.64 -12.00
CA MET A 56 -11.33 -21.93 -11.27
C MET A 56 -12.72 -22.46 -11.66
N GLU A 57 -13.52 -22.79 -10.66
CA GLU A 57 -14.92 -23.19 -10.88
C GLU A 57 -15.84 -21.97 -11.06
N LYS A 58 -15.60 -20.94 -10.25
CA LYS A 58 -16.38 -19.71 -10.26
C LYS A 58 -15.49 -18.49 -9.98
N PRO A 59 -14.85 -17.93 -11.01
CA PRO A 59 -13.99 -16.76 -10.85
C PRO A 59 -14.79 -15.54 -10.35
N VAL A 60 -14.20 -14.83 -9.39
CA VAL A 60 -14.73 -13.59 -8.79
C VAL A 60 -13.67 -12.50 -8.97
N LEU A 61 -14.08 -11.37 -9.49
CA LEU A 61 -13.25 -10.17 -9.55
C LEU A 61 -13.33 -9.41 -8.22
N VAL A 62 -12.16 -8.96 -7.75
CA VAL A 62 -12.02 -8.11 -6.58
C VAL A 62 -11.38 -6.81 -7.02
N SER A 63 -11.92 -5.70 -6.60
CA SER A 63 -11.37 -4.37 -6.93
C SER A 63 -11.14 -3.55 -5.69
N GLY A 64 -10.08 -2.76 -5.71
CA GLY A 64 -9.72 -1.82 -4.66
C GLY A 64 -9.20 -0.52 -5.26
N THR A 65 -9.48 0.59 -4.61
CA THR A 65 -8.94 1.91 -4.97
C THR A 65 -8.48 2.61 -3.71
N ASP A 66 -7.34 3.28 -3.81
CA ASP A 66 -6.78 4.08 -2.73
C ASP A 66 -5.84 5.15 -3.29
N GLY A 67 -5.49 6.14 -2.47
CA GLY A 67 -4.52 7.17 -2.80
C GLY A 67 -3.32 7.14 -1.85
N VAL A 68 -2.28 7.89 -2.20
CA VAL A 68 -1.11 8.04 -1.31
C VAL A 68 -1.42 8.97 -0.14
N GLY A 69 -2.29 9.93 -0.35
CA GLY A 69 -2.69 10.88 0.67
C GLY A 69 -1.58 11.87 1.04
N THR A 70 -1.63 12.39 2.27
CA THR A 70 -0.77 13.50 2.71
C THR A 70 0.72 13.14 2.86
N LYS A 71 1.10 11.87 2.69
CA LYS A 71 2.51 11.46 2.53
C LYS A 71 3.16 12.14 1.33
N LEU A 72 2.40 12.47 0.28
CA LEU A 72 2.90 13.19 -0.90
C LEU A 72 3.65 14.48 -0.54
N LYS A 73 3.25 15.15 0.55
CA LYS A 73 3.95 16.36 1.01
C LYS A 73 5.43 16.10 1.34
N MET A 74 5.76 14.89 1.80
CA MET A 74 7.15 14.49 2.05
C MET A 74 7.92 14.38 0.73
N ALA A 75 7.28 13.86 -0.33
CA ALA A 75 7.89 13.79 -1.65
C ALA A 75 8.15 15.19 -2.24
N PHE A 76 7.24 16.13 -2.01
CA PHE A 76 7.41 17.53 -2.45
C PHE A 76 8.57 18.22 -1.72
N LEU A 77 8.63 18.10 -0.38
CA LEU A 77 9.65 18.74 0.44
C LEU A 77 11.07 18.19 0.18
N LEU A 78 11.19 16.92 -0.19
CA LEU A 78 12.46 16.24 -0.44
C LEU A 78 12.80 16.11 -1.93
N ASP A 79 11.94 16.62 -2.80
CA ASP A 79 12.03 16.46 -4.27
C ASP A 79 12.33 15.02 -4.70
N LYS A 80 11.66 14.05 -4.04
CA LYS A 80 11.83 12.62 -4.28
C LYS A 80 10.50 11.94 -4.59
N HIS A 81 10.29 11.57 -5.84
CA HIS A 81 8.98 11.16 -6.37
C HIS A 81 8.90 9.69 -6.80
N ASP A 82 10.01 8.95 -6.78
CA ASP A 82 10.10 7.58 -7.30
C ASP A 82 9.63 6.50 -6.32
N THR A 83 9.26 6.87 -5.08
CA THR A 83 8.81 5.93 -4.04
C THR A 83 7.29 5.91 -3.84
N VAL A 84 6.64 7.07 -4.00
CA VAL A 84 5.20 7.22 -3.72
C VAL A 84 4.28 6.41 -4.64
N GLY A 85 4.77 6.06 -5.84
CA GLY A 85 4.08 5.13 -6.73
C GLY A 85 3.97 3.72 -6.15
N ILE A 86 5.00 3.26 -5.41
CA ILE A 86 4.96 1.99 -4.70
C ILE A 86 3.90 2.05 -3.59
N ASP A 87 3.82 3.17 -2.85
CA ASP A 87 2.78 3.36 -1.84
C ASP A 87 1.38 3.24 -2.45
N CYS A 88 1.13 3.90 -3.58
CA CYS A 88 -0.15 3.86 -4.27
C CYS A 88 -0.56 2.43 -4.64
N VAL A 89 0.36 1.66 -5.22
CA VAL A 89 0.11 0.25 -5.56
C VAL A 89 -0.12 -0.59 -4.32
N ALA A 90 0.74 -0.43 -3.30
CA ALA A 90 0.68 -1.21 -2.06
C ALA A 90 -0.66 -1.07 -1.34
N MET A 91 -1.18 0.16 -1.23
CA MET A 91 -2.46 0.42 -0.57
C MET A 91 -3.61 -0.33 -1.25
N CYS A 92 -3.63 -0.38 -2.59
CA CYS A 92 -4.66 -1.08 -3.34
C CYS A 92 -4.49 -2.61 -3.31
N VAL A 93 -3.29 -3.12 -3.60
CA VAL A 93 -3.09 -4.57 -3.78
C VAL A 93 -3.06 -5.35 -2.46
N ASN A 94 -2.63 -4.70 -1.36
CA ASN A 94 -2.68 -5.33 -0.04
C ASN A 94 -4.11 -5.54 0.44
N ASP A 95 -5.06 -4.68 0.07
CA ASP A 95 -6.47 -4.88 0.36
C ASP A 95 -7.06 -6.03 -0.48
N ILE A 96 -6.66 -6.16 -1.74
CA ILE A 96 -7.08 -7.26 -2.61
C ILE A 96 -6.67 -8.61 -2.04
N ILE A 97 -5.44 -8.76 -1.55
CA ILE A 97 -5.00 -10.04 -0.97
C ILE A 97 -5.66 -10.35 0.38
N CYS A 98 -6.21 -9.36 1.09
CA CYS A 98 -6.94 -9.59 2.33
C CYS A 98 -8.20 -10.46 2.14
N VAL A 99 -8.73 -10.53 0.93
CA VAL A 99 -9.84 -11.44 0.59
C VAL A 99 -9.39 -12.71 -0.15
N GLY A 100 -8.08 -12.93 -0.26
CA GLY A 100 -7.49 -14.11 -0.92
C GLY A 100 -7.34 -13.99 -2.43
N ALA A 101 -7.55 -12.81 -3.01
CA ALA A 101 -7.45 -12.58 -4.45
C ALA A 101 -6.02 -12.29 -4.90
N LYS A 102 -5.64 -12.80 -6.08
CA LYS A 102 -4.41 -12.45 -6.77
C LYS A 102 -4.62 -11.15 -7.53
N PRO A 103 -3.81 -10.09 -7.32
CA PRO A 103 -3.82 -8.91 -8.17
C PRO A 103 -3.53 -9.28 -9.64
N LEU A 104 -4.23 -8.65 -10.56
CA LEU A 104 -4.10 -8.84 -12.00
C LEU A 104 -3.56 -7.59 -12.68
N CYS A 105 -4.28 -6.48 -12.53
CA CYS A 105 -3.92 -5.25 -13.19
C CYS A 105 -4.12 -4.03 -12.27
N PHE A 106 -3.43 -2.97 -12.65
CA PHE A 106 -3.43 -1.69 -11.98
C PHE A 106 -3.61 -0.55 -12.97
N LEU A 107 -4.30 0.50 -12.52
CA LEU A 107 -4.41 1.78 -13.21
C LEU A 107 -4.10 2.88 -12.21
N ASP A 108 -3.37 3.91 -12.63
CA ASP A 108 -3.09 5.09 -11.83
C ASP A 108 -3.86 6.32 -12.34
N TYR A 109 -4.12 7.26 -11.44
CA TYR A 109 -4.59 8.60 -11.75
C TYR A 109 -3.67 9.62 -11.10
N ILE A 110 -3.02 10.44 -11.92
CA ILE A 110 -2.15 11.53 -11.49
C ILE A 110 -2.82 12.85 -11.86
N ALA A 111 -3.21 13.64 -10.86
CA ALA A 111 -3.68 15.02 -11.05
C ALA A 111 -2.57 15.98 -10.61
N CYS A 112 -2.11 16.88 -11.46
CA CYS A 112 -1.00 17.79 -11.15
C CYS A 112 -1.32 19.25 -11.52
N GLY A 113 -0.69 20.19 -10.81
CA GLY A 113 -0.80 21.62 -11.14
C GLY A 113 -0.15 21.94 -12.49
N LYS A 114 1.01 21.32 -12.74
CA LYS A 114 1.75 21.43 -14.00
C LYS A 114 2.42 20.12 -14.36
N ASN A 115 2.29 19.72 -15.60
CA ASN A 115 2.92 18.50 -16.09
C ASN A 115 4.44 18.73 -16.31
N ASN A 116 5.22 18.20 -15.36
CA ASN A 116 6.67 18.06 -15.51
C ASN A 116 6.98 16.61 -15.95
N PRO A 117 7.39 16.37 -17.19
CA PRO A 117 7.58 15.03 -17.73
C PRO A 117 8.53 14.15 -16.94
N GLU A 118 9.61 14.72 -16.41
CA GLU A 118 10.60 13.99 -15.62
C GLU A 118 10.00 13.54 -14.27
N LYS A 119 9.27 14.44 -13.59
CA LYS A 119 8.60 14.15 -12.33
C LYS A 119 7.51 13.08 -12.52
N ILE A 120 6.64 13.23 -13.53
CA ILE A 120 5.61 12.25 -13.86
C ILE A 120 6.22 10.88 -14.17
N ALA A 121 7.30 10.84 -14.96
CA ALA A 121 7.98 9.58 -15.25
C ALA A 121 8.58 8.90 -13.99
N MET A 122 9.06 9.66 -13.01
CA MET A 122 9.52 9.10 -11.72
C MET A 122 8.35 8.55 -10.90
N ILE A 123 7.21 9.22 -10.87
CA ILE A 123 6.01 8.74 -10.18
C ILE A 123 5.57 7.40 -10.79
N VAL A 124 5.41 7.35 -12.12
CA VAL A 124 4.99 6.13 -12.84
C VAL A 124 6.04 5.03 -12.75
N LYS A 125 7.35 5.37 -12.67
CA LYS A 125 8.39 4.39 -12.33
C LYS A 125 8.07 3.70 -11.00
N GLY A 126 7.74 4.47 -9.97
CA GLY A 126 7.35 3.92 -8.65
C GLY A 126 6.10 3.04 -8.75
N VAL A 127 5.08 3.45 -9.51
CA VAL A 127 3.89 2.63 -9.79
C VAL A 127 4.27 1.32 -10.46
N ALA A 128 5.08 1.37 -11.52
CA ALA A 128 5.55 0.17 -12.23
C ALA A 128 6.38 -0.76 -11.31
N ASP A 129 7.26 -0.20 -10.48
CA ASP A 129 8.06 -0.98 -9.53
C ASP A 129 7.15 -1.66 -8.47
N GLY A 130 6.06 -1.01 -8.03
CA GLY A 130 5.03 -1.60 -7.18
C GLY A 130 4.25 -2.72 -7.89
N CYS A 131 3.89 -2.52 -9.14
CA CYS A 131 3.23 -3.52 -9.97
C CYS A 131 4.12 -4.78 -10.19
N VAL A 132 5.43 -4.60 -10.39
CA VAL A 132 6.38 -5.73 -10.47
C VAL A 132 6.44 -6.48 -9.14
N GLN A 133 6.45 -5.78 -8.00
CA GLN A 133 6.45 -6.41 -6.68
C GLN A 133 5.16 -7.21 -6.42
N SER A 134 4.02 -6.72 -6.87
CA SER A 134 2.71 -7.38 -6.73
C SER A 134 2.36 -8.36 -7.85
N GLU A 135 3.25 -8.54 -8.85
CA GLU A 135 3.01 -9.38 -10.04
C GLU A 135 1.72 -8.99 -10.79
N SER A 136 1.43 -7.70 -10.83
CA SER A 136 0.29 -7.13 -11.56
C SER A 136 0.75 -6.30 -12.76
N ALA A 137 -0.08 -6.20 -13.79
CA ALA A 137 0.20 -5.42 -14.99
C ALA A 137 -0.27 -3.97 -14.81
N LEU A 138 0.58 -2.99 -15.09
CA LEU A 138 0.16 -1.60 -15.25
C LEU A 138 -0.45 -1.45 -16.66
N VAL A 139 -1.78 -1.54 -16.76
CA VAL A 139 -2.49 -1.64 -18.05
C VAL A 139 -2.92 -0.28 -18.61
N GLY A 140 -2.81 0.78 -17.82
CA GLY A 140 -3.18 2.13 -18.22
C GLY A 140 -3.15 3.08 -17.04
N GLY A 141 -3.58 4.31 -17.28
CA GLY A 141 -3.68 5.36 -16.30
C GLY A 141 -4.08 6.68 -16.95
N GLU A 142 -4.17 7.74 -16.14
CA GLU A 142 -4.47 9.09 -16.59
C GLU A 142 -3.54 10.09 -15.92
N THR A 143 -3.08 11.07 -16.67
CA THR A 143 -2.36 12.23 -16.14
C THR A 143 -3.11 13.50 -16.54
N ALA A 144 -3.74 14.13 -15.55
CA ALA A 144 -4.53 15.36 -15.73
C ALA A 144 -3.73 16.58 -15.25
N GLU A 145 -3.44 17.51 -16.15
CA GLU A 145 -2.91 18.82 -15.80
C GLU A 145 -4.08 19.73 -15.41
N MET A 146 -4.08 20.20 -14.17
CA MET A 146 -5.19 20.93 -13.53
C MET A 146 -4.71 22.27 -12.96
N PRO A 147 -4.37 23.24 -13.82
CA PRO A 147 -3.89 24.56 -13.38
C PRO A 147 -4.93 25.27 -12.52
N GLY A 148 -4.48 25.82 -11.39
CA GLY A 148 -5.35 26.51 -10.43
C GLY A 148 -6.08 25.61 -9.43
N PHE A 149 -6.04 24.28 -9.60
CA PHE A 149 -6.52 23.30 -8.62
C PHE A 149 -5.40 22.85 -7.69
N TYR A 150 -4.24 22.51 -8.23
CA TYR A 150 -3.01 22.18 -7.51
C TYR A 150 -1.99 23.30 -7.70
N GLN A 151 -1.06 23.45 -6.77
CA GLN A 151 0.11 24.30 -6.99
C GLN A 151 0.94 23.71 -8.14
N GLU A 152 1.77 24.52 -8.81
CA GLU A 152 2.51 24.09 -10.00
C GLU A 152 3.41 22.85 -9.77
N ASP A 153 3.95 22.71 -8.57
CA ASP A 153 4.85 21.63 -8.16
C ASP A 153 4.17 20.49 -7.39
N GLU A 154 2.87 20.63 -7.10
CA GLU A 154 2.07 19.62 -6.39
C GLU A 154 1.28 18.72 -7.33
N TYR A 155 0.98 17.52 -6.83
CA TYR A 155 0.13 16.53 -7.51
C TYR A 155 -0.61 15.67 -6.50
N ASP A 156 -1.64 15.00 -6.95
CA ASP A 156 -2.28 13.88 -6.26
C ASP A 156 -2.07 12.58 -7.04
N LEU A 157 -2.03 11.47 -6.33
CA LEU A 157 -1.81 10.14 -6.90
C LEU A 157 -2.75 9.14 -6.26
N ALA A 158 -3.59 8.55 -7.08
CA ALA A 158 -4.50 7.47 -6.69
C ALA A 158 -4.35 6.29 -7.65
N GLY A 159 -4.78 5.11 -7.20
CA GLY A 159 -4.73 3.88 -7.96
C GLY A 159 -6.01 3.09 -7.88
N PHE A 160 -6.17 2.21 -8.86
CA PHE A 160 -7.24 1.23 -8.93
C PHE A 160 -6.65 -0.12 -9.32
N ALA A 161 -6.86 -1.11 -8.49
CA ALA A 161 -6.40 -2.47 -8.73
C ALA A 161 -7.57 -3.42 -8.94
N VAL A 162 -7.38 -4.41 -9.80
CA VAL A 162 -8.29 -5.54 -10.00
C VAL A 162 -7.54 -6.82 -9.73
N GLY A 163 -8.16 -7.72 -8.97
CA GLY A 163 -7.67 -9.06 -8.72
C GLY A 163 -8.73 -10.12 -9.01
N ILE A 164 -8.34 -11.38 -8.92
CA ILE A 164 -9.20 -12.54 -9.16
C ILE A 164 -9.01 -13.59 -8.08
N VAL A 165 -10.10 -14.26 -7.73
CA VAL A 165 -10.10 -15.41 -6.83
C VAL A 165 -11.21 -16.38 -7.22
N ASP A 166 -11.02 -17.68 -7.07
CA ASP A 166 -12.14 -18.62 -7.16
C ASP A 166 -13.06 -18.41 -5.95
N LYS A 167 -14.36 -18.36 -6.15
CA LYS A 167 -15.36 -18.14 -5.09
C LYS A 167 -15.16 -19.01 -3.84
N LYS A 168 -14.75 -20.28 -4.05
CA LYS A 168 -14.48 -21.23 -2.95
C LYS A 168 -13.26 -20.88 -2.10
N ASN A 169 -12.36 -20.04 -2.63
CA ASN A 169 -11.10 -19.63 -1.99
C ASN A 169 -11.19 -18.20 -1.40
N VAL A 170 -12.32 -17.52 -1.56
CA VAL A 170 -12.55 -16.23 -0.88
C VAL A 170 -12.44 -16.41 0.62
N LEU A 171 -11.56 -15.64 1.26
CA LEU A 171 -11.40 -15.70 2.71
C LEU A 171 -12.67 -15.24 3.40
N ASP A 172 -13.13 -16.04 4.38
CA ASP A 172 -14.34 -15.75 5.15
C ASP A 172 -13.98 -15.69 6.64
N LYS A 173 -14.10 -14.51 7.22
CA LYS A 173 -13.82 -14.26 8.64
C LYS A 173 -14.68 -15.12 9.58
N ASN A 174 -15.83 -15.62 9.14
CA ASN A 174 -16.67 -16.53 9.93
C ASN A 174 -16.02 -17.89 10.21
N ASN A 175 -14.90 -18.21 9.55
CA ASN A 175 -14.07 -19.38 9.85
C ASN A 175 -13.14 -19.16 11.06
N VAL A 176 -12.98 -17.93 11.55
CA VAL A 176 -12.19 -17.61 12.73
C VAL A 176 -12.89 -18.11 13.99
N LYS A 177 -12.10 -18.66 14.93
CA LYS A 177 -12.62 -19.26 16.18
C LYS A 177 -11.77 -18.82 17.36
N GLU A 178 -12.37 -18.91 18.54
CA GLU A 178 -11.63 -18.80 19.80
C GLU A 178 -10.44 -19.78 19.82
N GLY A 179 -9.28 -19.30 20.24
CA GLY A 179 -8.01 -20.04 20.29
C GLY A 179 -7.21 -20.02 18.99
N ASP A 180 -7.71 -19.41 17.93
CA ASP A 180 -6.89 -19.12 16.74
C ASP A 180 -5.80 -18.12 17.05
N VAL A 181 -4.77 -18.10 16.21
CA VAL A 181 -3.57 -17.31 16.43
C VAL A 181 -3.42 -16.23 15.36
N ILE A 182 -3.02 -15.05 15.83
CA ILE A 182 -2.74 -13.90 14.97
C ILE A 182 -1.24 -13.88 14.69
N ILE A 183 -0.88 -13.93 13.42
CA ILE A 183 0.49 -13.78 12.93
C ILE A 183 0.66 -12.37 12.38
N ALA A 184 1.69 -11.65 12.84
CA ALA A 184 2.06 -10.34 12.33
C ALA A 184 3.06 -10.45 11.18
N LEU A 185 2.86 -9.63 10.15
CA LEU A 185 3.85 -9.32 9.12
C LEU A 185 4.38 -7.90 9.38
N PRO A 186 5.70 -7.73 9.57
CA PRO A 186 6.29 -6.44 9.89
C PRO A 186 6.04 -5.40 8.80
N SER A 187 5.77 -4.16 9.22
CA SER A 187 5.75 -3.01 8.30
C SER A 187 7.17 -2.54 7.97
N SER A 188 7.30 -1.76 6.91
CA SER A 188 8.56 -1.10 6.52
C SER A 188 8.76 0.26 7.20
N GLY A 189 7.75 0.76 7.89
CA GLY A 189 7.69 2.09 8.50
C GLY A 189 6.26 2.53 8.72
N VAL A 190 6.02 3.82 8.61
CA VAL A 190 4.69 4.45 8.78
C VAL A 190 3.70 4.01 7.68
N HIS A 191 4.20 3.52 6.55
CA HIS A 191 3.45 3.25 5.33
C HIS A 191 2.86 4.54 4.73
N SER A 192 1.54 4.59 4.45
CA SER A 192 0.89 5.76 3.86
C SER A 192 -0.22 6.35 4.73
N ASN A 193 -0.28 5.98 6.02
CA ASN A 193 -1.35 6.43 6.92
C ASN A 193 -0.82 7.28 8.07
N GLY A 194 -1.67 8.16 8.61
CA GLY A 194 -1.32 9.00 9.75
C GLY A 194 -0.44 10.21 9.42
N PHE A 195 -0.16 10.52 8.16
CA PHE A 195 0.78 11.57 7.77
C PHE A 195 0.33 12.99 8.11
N SER A 196 -0.95 13.26 8.26
CA SER A 196 -1.41 14.56 8.78
C SER A 196 -0.92 14.80 10.21
N LEU A 197 -0.92 13.75 11.06
CA LEU A 197 -0.39 13.83 12.42
C LEU A 197 1.14 13.90 12.41
N VAL A 198 1.82 13.07 11.62
CA VAL A 198 3.28 13.07 11.46
C VAL A 198 3.80 14.45 11.05
N ARG A 199 3.17 15.08 10.06
CA ARG A 199 3.53 16.42 9.58
C ARG A 199 3.41 17.48 10.68
N LYS A 200 2.35 17.40 11.48
CA LYS A 200 2.15 18.30 12.64
C LYS A 200 3.19 18.07 13.72
N VAL A 201 3.49 16.81 14.06
CA VAL A 201 4.43 16.45 15.14
C VAL A 201 5.83 16.94 14.83
N PHE A 202 6.30 16.76 13.61
CA PHE A 202 7.66 17.13 13.20
C PHE A 202 7.76 18.53 12.58
N ASP A 203 6.64 19.27 12.49
CA ASP A 203 6.58 20.59 11.81
C ASP A 203 7.33 20.58 10.46
N VAL A 204 7.02 19.58 9.63
CA VAL A 204 7.82 19.24 8.44
C VAL A 204 7.92 20.37 7.41
N GLU A 205 6.99 21.33 7.41
CA GLU A 205 7.03 22.49 6.54
C GLU A 205 8.07 23.53 6.97
N SER A 206 8.49 23.53 8.26
CA SER A 206 9.42 24.53 8.83
C SER A 206 10.71 23.88 9.32
N ALA A 207 10.67 22.63 9.75
CA ALA A 207 11.82 21.92 10.30
C ALA A 207 12.73 21.34 9.21
N ASP A 208 14.02 21.26 9.50
CA ASP A 208 14.98 20.56 8.64
C ASP A 208 14.91 19.04 8.88
N ILE A 209 14.03 18.37 8.13
CA ILE A 209 13.81 16.92 8.20
C ILE A 209 14.89 16.07 7.51
N SER A 210 15.93 16.70 6.95
CA SER A 210 17.05 16.03 6.30
C SER A 210 18.19 15.67 7.25
N LYS A 211 18.18 16.19 8.49
CA LYS A 211 19.22 15.93 9.49
C LYS A 211 19.17 14.49 10.00
N PRO A 212 20.34 13.84 10.17
CA PRO A 212 20.44 12.54 10.83
C PRO A 212 19.90 12.56 12.25
N VAL A 213 19.14 11.53 12.62
CA VAL A 213 18.57 11.32 13.95
C VAL A 213 19.13 10.03 14.54
N SER A 214 19.70 10.12 15.76
CA SER A 214 20.35 8.96 16.41
C SER A 214 19.38 7.82 16.68
N GLU A 215 18.17 8.14 17.12
CA GLU A 215 17.09 7.19 17.43
C GLU A 215 16.62 6.42 16.16
N LEU A 216 16.86 6.97 14.97
CA LEU A 216 16.56 6.34 13.69
C LEU A 216 17.77 5.65 13.04
N GLY A 217 18.79 5.35 13.83
CA GLY A 217 20.02 4.71 13.36
C GLY A 217 20.83 5.60 12.41
N GLY A 218 20.75 6.92 12.59
CA GLY A 218 21.47 7.91 11.78
C GLY A 218 20.78 8.29 10.47
N LYS A 219 19.60 7.74 10.18
CA LYS A 219 18.74 8.21 9.08
C LYS A 219 18.03 9.50 9.47
N SER A 220 17.68 10.29 8.48
CA SER A 220 16.84 11.47 8.71
C SER A 220 15.35 11.12 8.84
N ILE A 221 14.58 12.02 9.43
CA ILE A 221 13.10 11.88 9.51
C ILE A 221 12.54 11.74 8.10
N GLY A 222 12.97 12.57 7.15
CA GLY A 222 12.50 12.54 5.77
C GLY A 222 12.77 11.21 5.08
N GLU A 223 13.96 10.63 5.23
CA GLU A 223 14.30 9.31 4.66
C GLU A 223 13.41 8.20 5.21
N VAL A 224 13.18 8.19 6.53
CA VAL A 224 12.33 7.16 7.17
C VAL A 224 10.88 7.32 6.78
N LEU A 225 10.36 8.53 6.71
CA LEU A 225 8.96 8.81 6.34
C LEU A 225 8.67 8.53 4.86
N LEU A 226 9.66 8.67 3.96
CA LEU A 226 9.52 8.30 2.55
C LEU A 226 9.73 6.81 2.27
N THR A 227 10.07 5.99 3.27
CA THR A 227 10.12 4.54 3.08
C THR A 227 8.79 4.04 2.50
N PRO A 228 8.80 3.34 1.35
CA PRO A 228 7.56 2.87 0.72
C PRO A 228 6.78 1.90 1.60
N THR A 229 5.48 1.91 1.45
CA THR A 229 4.58 0.88 1.98
C THR A 229 4.99 -0.48 1.45
N LYS A 230 5.07 -1.46 2.34
CA LYS A 230 5.44 -2.83 1.98
C LYS A 230 4.32 -3.54 1.24
N ILE A 231 4.67 -4.25 0.17
CA ILE A 231 3.75 -5.08 -0.61
C ILE A 231 3.86 -6.53 -0.14
N TYR A 232 2.75 -7.09 0.35
CA TYR A 232 2.69 -8.44 0.94
C TYR A 232 2.17 -9.50 -0.02
N VAL A 233 1.93 -9.16 -1.29
CA VAL A 233 1.25 -10.04 -2.27
C VAL A 233 1.95 -11.38 -2.42
N LYS A 234 3.24 -11.40 -2.74
CA LYS A 234 3.98 -12.66 -3.00
C LYS A 234 4.00 -13.61 -1.81
N PRO A 235 4.43 -13.20 -0.60
CA PRO A 235 4.45 -14.08 0.55
C PRO A 235 3.06 -14.58 0.97
N VAL A 236 2.04 -13.72 0.88
CA VAL A 236 0.67 -14.12 1.22
C VAL A 236 0.09 -15.10 0.21
N LEU A 237 0.26 -14.87 -1.10
CA LEU A 237 -0.19 -15.82 -2.13
C LEU A 237 0.55 -17.17 -2.04
N ALA A 238 1.83 -17.17 -1.66
CA ALA A 238 2.56 -18.40 -1.38
C ALA A 238 1.95 -19.15 -0.18
N LEU A 239 1.64 -18.41 0.90
CA LEU A 239 1.03 -18.97 2.10
C LEU A 239 -0.35 -19.59 1.81
N LEU A 240 -1.20 -18.90 1.05
CA LEU A 240 -2.55 -19.36 0.72
C LEU A 240 -2.59 -20.70 -0.06
N LYS A 241 -1.49 -21.05 -0.73
CA LYS A 241 -1.37 -22.35 -1.42
C LYS A 241 -1.09 -23.52 -0.46
N GLU A 242 -0.54 -23.24 0.72
CA GLU A 242 -0.03 -24.26 1.63
C GLU A 242 -0.75 -24.34 2.97
N VAL A 243 -1.34 -23.23 3.41
CA VAL A 243 -1.97 -23.09 4.73
C VAL A 243 -3.41 -22.62 4.58
N LYS A 244 -4.30 -23.18 5.40
CA LYS A 244 -5.67 -22.72 5.48
C LYS A 244 -5.74 -21.44 6.31
N VAL A 245 -5.47 -20.30 5.68
CA VAL A 245 -5.68 -18.98 6.27
C VAL A 245 -7.17 -18.75 6.46
N LYS A 246 -7.56 -18.19 7.61
CA LYS A 246 -8.96 -17.92 7.96
C LYS A 246 -9.38 -16.50 7.62
N SER A 247 -8.52 -15.53 7.93
CA SER A 247 -8.74 -14.12 7.64
C SER A 247 -7.43 -13.35 7.64
N ILE A 248 -7.43 -12.19 6.99
CA ILE A 248 -6.29 -11.28 6.90
C ILE A 248 -6.80 -9.86 7.14
N ALA A 249 -5.99 -9.02 7.82
CA ALA A 249 -6.24 -7.58 7.92
C ALA A 249 -5.01 -6.79 7.50
N HIS A 250 -5.19 -5.81 6.61
CA HIS A 250 -4.21 -4.79 6.28
C HIS A 250 -4.29 -3.67 7.33
N ILE A 251 -3.20 -3.37 8.02
CA ILE A 251 -3.18 -2.37 9.08
C ILE A 251 -2.88 -1.00 8.48
N THR A 252 -3.93 -0.23 8.27
CA THR A 252 -3.92 1.10 7.63
C THR A 252 -4.36 2.19 8.62
N GLY A 253 -5.00 3.25 8.16
CA GLY A 253 -5.62 4.27 9.01
C GLY A 253 -6.63 3.63 9.97
N GLY A 254 -6.69 4.12 11.21
CA GLY A 254 -7.44 3.49 12.30
C GLY A 254 -6.65 2.42 13.07
N GLY A 255 -5.44 2.06 12.60
CA GLY A 255 -4.49 1.19 13.31
C GLY A 255 -5.05 -0.18 13.67
N PHE A 256 -4.66 -0.70 14.83
CA PHE A 256 -5.08 -2.02 15.31
C PHE A 256 -6.58 -2.07 15.62
N TYR A 257 -7.08 -1.01 16.27
CA TYR A 257 -8.44 -0.99 16.80
C TYR A 257 -9.53 -0.97 15.75
N GLU A 258 -9.25 -0.45 14.54
CA GLU A 258 -10.23 -0.45 13.45
C GLU A 258 -10.00 -1.59 12.45
N ASN A 259 -8.75 -1.96 12.18
CA ASN A 259 -8.48 -2.92 11.09
C ASN A 259 -8.56 -4.37 11.53
N ILE A 260 -8.03 -4.75 12.71
CA ILE A 260 -8.08 -6.13 13.18
C ILE A 260 -9.54 -6.63 13.33
N PRO A 261 -10.47 -5.87 13.93
CA PRO A 261 -11.88 -6.32 14.06
C PRO A 261 -12.59 -6.55 12.73
N ARG A 262 -12.19 -5.87 11.66
CA ARG A 262 -12.77 -6.12 10.32
C ARG A 262 -12.53 -7.55 9.83
N SER A 263 -11.49 -8.21 10.33
CA SER A 263 -11.13 -9.60 10.02
C SER A 263 -11.71 -10.62 10.99
N LEU A 264 -12.55 -10.20 11.95
CA LEU A 264 -13.16 -11.04 12.98
C LEU A 264 -14.69 -11.11 12.83
N PRO A 265 -15.33 -12.24 13.17
CA PRO A 265 -16.78 -12.30 13.33
C PRO A 265 -17.21 -11.62 14.64
N GLU A 266 -18.49 -11.32 14.78
CA GLU A 266 -19.10 -10.80 16.01
C GLU A 266 -18.85 -11.76 17.20
N GLY A 267 -18.60 -11.19 18.38
CA GLY A 267 -18.37 -11.93 19.63
C GLY A 267 -16.94 -12.48 19.77
N LEU A 268 -16.06 -12.19 18.82
CA LEU A 268 -14.62 -12.51 18.93
C LEU A 268 -13.77 -11.24 18.88
N GLY A 269 -12.71 -11.24 19.70
CA GLY A 269 -11.71 -10.17 19.79
C GLY A 269 -10.29 -10.72 19.76
N ALA A 270 -9.36 -9.83 19.48
CA ALA A 270 -7.92 -10.09 19.51
C ALA A 270 -7.35 -9.72 20.87
N VAL A 271 -6.61 -10.62 21.49
CA VAL A 271 -5.81 -10.37 22.71
C VAL A 271 -4.34 -10.35 22.32
N ILE A 272 -3.69 -9.23 22.52
CA ILE A 272 -2.32 -8.96 22.10
C ILE A 272 -1.54 -8.46 23.30
N LYS A 273 -0.41 -9.10 23.64
CA LYS A 273 0.48 -8.56 24.63
C LYS A 273 1.31 -7.44 24.07
N ARG A 274 1.39 -6.33 24.80
CA ARG A 274 2.16 -5.16 24.38
C ARG A 274 3.62 -5.48 24.07
N GLU A 275 4.21 -6.37 24.86
CA GLU A 275 5.61 -6.81 24.71
C GLU A 275 5.87 -7.62 23.44
N ASP A 276 4.86 -8.27 22.86
CA ASP A 276 4.98 -9.06 21.63
C ASP A 276 4.97 -8.18 20.37
N ILE A 277 4.58 -6.89 20.49
CA ILE A 277 4.53 -5.97 19.36
C ILE A 277 5.92 -5.38 19.08
N LYS A 278 6.49 -5.68 17.93
CA LYS A 278 7.80 -5.16 17.49
C LYS A 278 7.66 -3.76 16.91
N VAL A 279 7.53 -2.78 17.80
CA VAL A 279 7.38 -1.36 17.42
C VAL A 279 8.68 -0.85 16.77
N LEU A 280 8.54 -0.12 15.65
CA LEU A 280 9.68 0.50 14.97
C LEU A 280 10.04 1.84 15.63
N PRO A 281 11.34 2.22 15.68
CA PRO A 281 11.81 3.43 16.39
C PRO A 281 11.11 4.73 15.97
N ILE A 282 10.63 4.81 14.73
CA ILE A 282 9.90 6.00 14.25
C ILE A 282 8.62 6.25 15.04
N PHE A 283 7.92 5.19 15.49
CA PHE A 283 6.68 5.35 16.25
C PHE A 283 6.94 5.83 17.67
N ASP A 284 8.04 5.36 18.33
CA ASP A 284 8.46 5.87 19.62
C ASP A 284 8.84 7.36 19.53
N LEU A 285 9.51 7.75 18.43
CA LEU A 285 9.86 9.15 18.19
C LEU A 285 8.60 10.01 17.97
N ILE A 286 7.64 9.55 17.17
CA ILE A 286 6.36 10.25 16.94
C ILE A 286 5.60 10.43 18.26
N ALA A 287 5.51 9.37 19.07
CA ALA A 287 4.82 9.41 20.36
C ALA A 287 5.47 10.42 21.33
N LYS A 288 6.80 10.38 21.41
CA LYS A 288 7.59 11.26 22.29
C LYS A 288 7.48 12.74 21.88
N GLU A 289 7.79 13.04 20.63
CA GLU A 289 7.80 14.43 20.13
C GLU A 289 6.39 15.04 20.07
N GLY A 290 5.39 14.22 19.77
CA GLY A 290 3.97 14.63 19.73
C GLY A 290 3.28 14.58 21.09
N ASN A 291 3.92 14.03 22.14
CA ASN A 291 3.28 13.71 23.42
C ASN A 291 1.94 12.99 23.24
N ILE A 292 1.95 11.97 22.36
CA ILE A 292 0.75 11.23 21.94
C ILE A 292 0.53 10.03 22.86
N PRO A 293 -0.66 9.87 23.45
CA PRO A 293 -0.99 8.70 24.26
C PRO A 293 -0.86 7.40 23.44
N GLU A 294 -0.40 6.34 24.08
CA GLU A 294 -0.18 5.04 23.43
C GLU A 294 -1.43 4.53 22.70
N ARG A 295 -2.61 4.67 23.31
CA ARG A 295 -3.88 4.30 22.68
C ARG A 295 -4.08 5.00 21.34
N ASP A 296 -3.80 6.29 21.26
CA ASP A 296 -3.96 7.08 20.04
C ASP A 296 -2.93 6.67 18.98
N MET A 297 -1.71 6.29 19.41
CA MET A 297 -0.71 5.71 18.52
C MET A 297 -1.22 4.43 17.84
N PHE A 298 -1.77 3.49 18.63
CA PHE A 298 -2.35 2.24 18.11
C PHE A 298 -3.66 2.43 17.34
N ASN A 299 -4.32 3.56 17.51
CA ASN A 299 -5.53 3.92 16.74
C ASN A 299 -5.22 4.69 15.45
N THR A 300 -3.99 5.16 15.28
CA THR A 300 -3.59 5.98 14.11
C THR A 300 -2.64 5.24 13.19
N PHE A 301 -1.69 4.47 13.76
CA PHE A 301 -0.56 3.90 13.06
C PHE A 301 -0.54 2.37 13.11
N ASN A 302 0.23 1.78 12.19
CA ASN A 302 0.47 0.34 12.14
C ASN A 302 1.41 -0.18 13.25
N MET A 303 2.10 0.68 13.97
CA MET A 303 3.01 0.37 15.09
C MET A 303 4.05 -0.72 14.81
N GLY A 304 4.45 -0.90 13.55
CA GLY A 304 5.41 -1.93 13.13
C GLY A 304 4.78 -3.21 12.57
N VAL A 305 3.45 -3.30 12.55
CA VAL A 305 2.69 -4.43 11.98
C VAL A 305 1.87 -3.94 10.78
N GLY A 306 2.29 -4.28 9.58
CA GLY A 306 1.58 -3.81 8.38
C GLY A 306 0.42 -4.72 7.95
N MET A 307 0.48 -6.00 8.33
CA MET A 307 -0.60 -6.96 8.03
C MET A 307 -0.69 -8.00 9.14
N THR A 308 -1.91 -8.48 9.42
CA THR A 308 -2.14 -9.62 10.31
C THR A 308 -2.83 -10.75 9.57
N ILE A 309 -2.45 -11.99 9.91
CA ILE A 309 -3.01 -13.21 9.32
C ILE A 309 -3.51 -14.10 10.46
N ILE A 310 -4.73 -14.62 10.34
CA ILE A 310 -5.33 -15.51 11.34
C ILE A 310 -5.31 -16.94 10.82
N VAL A 311 -4.72 -17.83 11.62
CA VAL A 311 -4.60 -19.27 11.34
C VAL A 311 -4.98 -20.11 12.55
N SER A 312 -5.20 -21.41 12.33
CA SER A 312 -5.35 -22.37 13.44
C SER A 312 -4.04 -22.49 14.22
N LYS A 313 -4.14 -22.81 15.51
CA LYS A 313 -2.96 -23.02 16.36
C LYS A 313 -2.00 -24.08 15.81
N ASP A 314 -2.52 -25.11 15.16
CA ASP A 314 -1.71 -26.20 14.58
C ASP A 314 -0.94 -25.77 13.32
N ASP A 315 -1.32 -24.66 12.71
CA ASP A 315 -0.70 -24.15 11.47
C ASP A 315 0.38 -23.08 11.71
N ILE A 316 0.68 -22.72 12.96
CA ILE A 316 1.62 -21.63 13.30
C ILE A 316 2.99 -21.85 12.68
N ASP A 317 3.63 -23.00 12.97
CA ASP A 317 5.00 -23.27 12.56
C ASP A 317 5.11 -23.30 11.02
N LYS A 318 4.12 -23.91 10.36
CA LYS A 318 4.06 -23.96 8.91
C LYS A 318 3.88 -22.55 8.32
N THR A 319 3.00 -21.73 8.91
CA THR A 319 2.76 -20.34 8.49
C THR A 319 4.03 -19.51 8.56
N ILE A 320 4.70 -19.52 9.70
CA ILE A 320 5.95 -18.76 9.91
C ILE A 320 7.04 -19.24 8.95
N LYS A 321 7.16 -20.56 8.76
CA LYS A 321 8.14 -21.15 7.83
C LYS A 321 7.90 -20.67 6.39
N VAL A 322 6.68 -20.80 5.88
CA VAL A 322 6.36 -20.40 4.49
C VAL A 322 6.59 -18.89 4.30
N LEU A 323 6.15 -18.07 5.23
CA LEU A 323 6.35 -16.62 5.17
C LEU A 323 7.84 -16.27 5.16
N LYS A 324 8.65 -16.90 6.02
CA LYS A 324 10.09 -16.68 6.08
C LYS A 324 10.82 -17.11 4.80
N GLU A 325 10.45 -18.24 4.21
CA GLU A 325 10.98 -18.71 2.93
C GLU A 325 10.66 -17.75 1.77
N ASN A 326 9.60 -16.92 1.94
CA ASN A 326 9.20 -15.89 0.99
C ASN A 326 9.60 -14.46 1.44
N GLY A 327 10.56 -14.34 2.37
CA GLY A 327 11.19 -13.07 2.74
C GLY A 327 10.48 -12.26 3.82
N GLU A 328 9.52 -12.88 4.56
CA GLU A 328 8.80 -12.23 5.64
C GLU A 328 9.26 -12.72 7.02
N ASP A 329 9.71 -11.79 7.88
CA ASP A 329 10.05 -12.07 9.28
C ASP A 329 8.80 -12.06 10.18
N ALA A 330 7.80 -12.86 9.79
CA ALA A 330 6.54 -12.99 10.50
C ALA A 330 6.74 -13.58 11.91
N TYR A 331 5.84 -13.23 12.84
CA TYR A 331 5.86 -13.70 14.20
C TYR A 331 4.46 -13.79 14.81
N VAL A 332 4.32 -14.55 15.89
CA VAL A 332 3.06 -14.62 16.65
C VAL A 332 2.84 -13.29 17.35
N LEU A 333 1.67 -12.68 17.11
CA LEU A 333 1.28 -11.39 17.67
C LEU A 333 0.31 -11.54 18.84
N GLY A 334 -0.61 -12.49 18.76
CA GLY A 334 -1.65 -12.63 19.75
C GLY A 334 -2.58 -13.81 19.44
N THR A 335 -3.69 -13.85 20.14
CA THR A 335 -4.69 -14.92 20.04
C THR A 335 -6.12 -14.36 19.95
N ILE A 336 -7.02 -15.17 19.43
CA ILE A 336 -8.44 -14.84 19.36
C ILE A 336 -9.15 -15.36 20.59
N SER A 337 -9.95 -14.52 21.22
CA SER A 337 -10.78 -14.84 22.38
C SER A 337 -12.21 -14.37 22.19
N LYS A 338 -13.12 -14.84 23.06
CA LYS A 338 -14.48 -14.26 23.15
C LYS A 338 -14.38 -12.86 23.73
N SER A 339 -14.79 -11.88 22.96
CA SER A 339 -14.83 -10.47 23.36
C SER A 339 -15.60 -9.65 22.35
N ASP A 340 -16.34 -8.67 22.83
CA ASP A 340 -17.02 -7.66 22.00
C ASP A 340 -16.18 -6.38 21.88
N GLU A 341 -15.01 -6.31 22.50
CA GLU A 341 -14.15 -5.11 22.51
C GLU A 341 -13.28 -4.99 21.25
N GLY A 342 -13.29 -6.00 20.37
CA GLY A 342 -12.52 -6.02 19.13
C GLY A 342 -11.03 -6.28 19.34
N VAL A 343 -10.28 -5.40 20.02
CA VAL A 343 -8.85 -5.55 20.31
C VAL A 343 -8.55 -5.14 21.75
N GLU A 344 -7.90 -6.03 22.47
CA GLU A 344 -7.31 -5.79 23.80
C GLU A 344 -5.77 -5.86 23.67
N ILE A 345 -5.08 -4.79 24.09
CA ILE A 345 -3.63 -4.74 24.21
C ILE A 345 -3.31 -4.69 25.71
N CYS A 346 -2.69 -5.74 26.26
CA CYS A 346 -2.44 -5.93 27.69
C CYS A 346 -0.95 -6.07 28.05
#